data_68ac7c4636f396fcd331315e4404e3fa
#
_entry.id   68ac7c4636f396fcd331315e4404e3fa
#
_cell.length_a   1.000
_cell.length_b   1.000
_cell.length_c   1.000
_cell.angle_alpha   90.00
_cell.angle_beta   90.00
_cell.angle_gamma   90.00
#
_symmetry.space_group_name_H-M   'P 1'
#
loop_
_entity.id
_entity.type
_entity.pdbx_description
1 polymer ?
#
loop_
_entity_poly.entity_id
_entity_poly.type
_entity_poly.pdbx_seq_one_letter_code
_entity_poly.pdbx_strand_id
1 'polypeptide(L)'
;MQVHAITKNIRMSAQKMREVVRQIQGLPALQAQAVLAVVPRKGARFVAKTLKSAIANAENNNNAKVDTLRIKEAVAQTATTLKRFTPKARGSAGPILKRNCHVKIVLTDE
;
A
#
# COMPACT_ATOMS: atom_id res chain seq x y z
N MET A 1 15.64 -7.79 13.08
CA MET A 1 14.21 -8.20 13.05
C MET A 1 13.54 -7.57 11.84
N GLN A 2 12.67 -8.31 11.17
CA GLN A 2 11.86 -7.79 10.09
C GLN A 2 10.41 -8.19 10.32
N VAL A 3 9.51 -7.24 10.15
CA VAL A 3 8.07 -7.45 10.28
C VAL A 3 7.39 -6.91 9.05
N HIS A 4 6.38 -7.58 8.56
CA HIS A 4 5.67 -7.12 7.37
C HIS A 4 4.16 -7.11 7.59
N ALA A 5 3.48 -6.33 6.77
CA ALA A 5 2.04 -6.35 6.63
C ALA A 5 1.68 -6.21 5.16
N ILE A 6 0.63 -6.88 4.75
CA ILE A 6 0.15 -6.87 3.37
C ILE A 6 -1.35 -6.57 3.38
N THR A 7 -1.76 -5.61 2.57
CA THR A 7 -3.18 -5.36 2.27
C THR A 7 -3.44 -5.82 0.84
N LYS A 8 -4.35 -6.76 0.68
CA LYS A 8 -4.65 -7.36 -0.63
C LYS A 8 -5.91 -6.77 -1.25
N ASN A 9 -5.95 -6.83 -2.58
CA ASN A 9 -7.15 -6.50 -3.36
C ASN A 9 -7.67 -5.08 -3.15
N ILE A 10 -6.76 -4.12 -3.14
CA ILE A 10 -7.12 -2.71 -3.08
C ILE A 10 -7.61 -2.27 -4.46
N ARG A 11 -8.77 -1.62 -4.50
CA ARG A 11 -9.40 -1.15 -5.75
C ARG A 11 -8.70 0.09 -6.29
N MET A 12 -7.49 -0.09 -6.78
CA MET A 12 -6.65 0.97 -7.30
C MET A 12 -5.56 0.35 -8.17
N SER A 13 -5.09 1.07 -9.21
CA SER A 13 -4.00 0.54 -10.03
C SER A 13 -2.68 0.54 -9.25
N ALA A 14 -1.85 -0.46 -9.51
CA ALA A 14 -0.53 -0.55 -8.87
C ALA A 14 0.34 0.66 -9.22
N GLN A 15 0.23 1.19 -10.44
CA GLN A 15 1.00 2.34 -10.87
C GLN A 15 0.71 3.58 -10.00
N LYS A 16 -0.56 3.85 -9.73
CA LYS A 16 -0.96 4.98 -8.88
C LYS A 16 -0.54 4.75 -7.43
N MET A 17 -0.64 3.51 -6.96
CA MET A 17 -0.22 3.17 -5.60
C MET A 17 1.29 3.31 -5.43
N ARG A 18 2.08 2.98 -6.45
CA ARG A 18 3.54 3.11 -6.40
C ARG A 18 3.99 4.55 -6.19
N GLU A 19 3.25 5.52 -6.68
CA GLU A 19 3.55 6.94 -6.45
C GLU A 19 3.49 7.28 -4.96
N VAL A 20 2.57 6.65 -4.23
CA VAL A 20 2.44 6.86 -2.78
C VAL A 20 3.54 6.13 -2.02
N VAL A 21 3.76 4.84 -2.31
CA VAL A 21 4.75 4.06 -1.55
C VAL A 21 6.18 4.55 -1.75
N ARG A 22 6.50 5.12 -2.90
CA ARG A 22 7.83 5.70 -3.13
C ARG A 22 8.17 6.83 -2.17
N GLN A 23 7.18 7.56 -1.68
CA GLN A 23 7.40 8.69 -0.80
C GLN A 23 7.80 8.29 0.61
N ILE A 24 7.53 7.04 1.00
CA ILE A 24 7.79 6.57 2.36
C ILE A 24 8.94 5.56 2.45
N GLN A 25 9.51 5.13 1.32
CA GLN A 25 10.60 4.14 1.36
C GLN A 25 11.82 4.68 2.09
N GLY A 26 12.35 3.88 3.01
CA GLY A 26 13.55 4.22 3.77
C GLY A 26 13.33 5.19 4.91
N LEU A 27 12.12 5.69 5.12
CA LEU A 27 11.83 6.65 6.19
C LEU A 27 11.62 5.93 7.54
N PRO A 28 11.91 6.62 8.66
CA PRO A 28 11.46 6.14 9.96
C PRO A 28 9.93 5.98 9.96
N ALA A 29 9.42 4.97 10.67
CA ALA A 29 7.99 4.65 10.65
C ALA A 29 7.11 5.84 11.09
N LEU A 30 7.51 6.55 12.13
CA LEU A 30 6.75 7.72 12.60
C LEU A 30 6.71 8.84 11.55
N GLN A 31 7.84 9.10 10.88
CA GLN A 31 7.89 10.10 9.83
C GLN A 31 7.03 9.69 8.64
N ALA A 32 7.02 8.41 8.29
CA ALA A 32 6.19 7.90 7.21
C ALA A 32 4.70 8.08 7.53
N GLN A 33 4.29 7.85 8.76
CA GLN A 33 2.90 8.11 9.18
C GLN A 33 2.52 9.57 9.00
N ALA A 34 3.41 10.49 9.38
CA ALA A 34 3.17 11.91 9.22
C ALA A 34 3.04 12.32 7.75
N VAL A 35 3.91 11.77 6.89
CA VAL A 35 3.86 12.02 5.44
C VAL A 35 2.53 11.53 4.86
N LEU A 36 2.12 10.31 5.19
CA LEU A 36 0.89 9.74 4.66
C LEU A 36 -0.37 10.49 5.10
N ALA A 37 -0.31 11.14 6.26
CA ALA A 37 -1.45 11.91 6.77
C ALA A 37 -1.73 13.15 5.92
N VAL A 38 -0.73 13.69 5.21
CA VAL A 38 -0.86 14.91 4.42
C VAL A 38 -0.83 14.69 2.91
N VAL A 39 -0.53 13.48 2.44
CA VAL A 39 -0.52 13.18 1.00
C VAL A 39 -1.96 13.17 0.46
N PRO A 40 -2.29 14.03 -0.53
CA PRO A 40 -3.66 14.15 -1.03
C PRO A 40 -3.98 13.10 -2.10
N ARG A 41 -3.73 11.83 -1.78
CA ARG A 41 -3.98 10.70 -2.69
C ARG A 41 -4.85 9.66 -2.02
N LYS A 42 -5.75 9.05 -2.78
CA LYS A 42 -6.60 7.98 -2.28
C LYS A 42 -5.76 6.82 -1.71
N GLY A 43 -4.67 6.47 -2.39
CA GLY A 43 -3.80 5.38 -1.97
C GLY A 43 -3.15 5.59 -0.62
N ALA A 44 -2.94 6.85 -0.21
CA ALA A 44 -2.31 7.15 1.08
C ALA A 44 -3.08 6.55 2.26
N ARG A 45 -4.41 6.51 2.18
CA ARG A 45 -5.24 5.90 3.23
C ARG A 45 -4.93 4.41 3.40
N PHE A 46 -4.82 3.69 2.28
CA PHE A 46 -4.56 2.24 2.29
C PHE A 46 -3.15 1.95 2.77
N VAL A 47 -2.18 2.75 2.32
CA VAL A 47 -0.78 2.60 2.74
C VAL A 47 -0.64 2.94 4.23
N ALA A 48 -1.30 3.98 4.71
CA ALA A 48 -1.28 4.35 6.13
C ALA A 48 -1.87 3.23 7.00
N LYS A 49 -2.94 2.61 6.55
CA LYS A 49 -3.57 1.50 7.26
C LYS A 49 -2.65 0.27 7.29
N THR A 50 -1.99 -0.04 6.17
CA THR A 50 -1.02 -1.13 6.10
C THR A 50 0.17 -0.88 7.02
N LEU A 51 0.68 0.34 7.03
CA LEU A 51 1.78 0.74 7.90
C LEU A 51 1.40 0.61 9.38
N LYS A 52 0.21 1.06 9.74
CA LYS A 52 -0.29 0.94 11.11
C LYS A 52 -0.37 -0.52 11.54
N SER A 53 -0.82 -1.40 10.64
CA SER A 53 -0.88 -2.83 10.88
C SER A 53 0.53 -3.42 11.09
N ALA A 54 1.50 -3.02 10.28
CA ALA A 54 2.88 -3.48 10.40
C ALA A 54 3.51 -3.04 11.73
N ILE A 55 3.25 -1.79 12.14
CA ILE A 55 3.74 -1.27 13.41
C ILE A 55 3.12 -2.06 14.57
N ALA A 56 1.81 -2.33 14.52
CA ALA A 56 1.15 -3.12 15.55
C ALA A 56 1.72 -4.55 15.64
N ASN A 57 2.03 -5.17 14.49
CA ASN A 57 2.68 -6.48 14.48
C ASN A 57 4.04 -6.45 15.14
N ALA A 58 4.83 -5.40 14.89
CA ALA A 58 6.16 -5.25 15.49
C ALA A 58 6.06 -5.08 17.01
N GLU A 59 5.14 -4.24 17.48
CA GLU A 59 4.97 -3.98 18.90
C GLU A 59 4.45 -5.20 19.65
N ASN A 60 3.44 -5.87 19.11
CA ASN A 60 2.75 -6.97 19.80
C ASN A 60 3.50 -8.29 19.72
N ASN A 61 4.13 -8.60 18.59
CA ASN A 61 4.76 -9.89 18.36
C ASN A 61 6.26 -9.90 18.69
N ASN A 62 6.92 -8.75 18.55
CA ASN A 62 8.37 -8.66 18.71
C ASN A 62 8.79 -7.67 19.81
N ASN A 63 7.84 -7.07 20.53
CA ASN A 63 8.08 -6.09 21.59
C ASN A 63 8.96 -4.93 21.14
N ALA A 64 8.92 -4.60 19.85
CA ALA A 64 9.70 -3.50 19.30
C ALA A 64 9.07 -2.16 19.63
N LYS A 65 9.89 -1.13 19.77
CA LYS A 65 9.40 0.24 19.96
C LYS A 65 9.29 0.92 18.61
N VAL A 66 8.20 1.65 18.40
CA VAL A 66 7.96 2.31 17.11
C VAL A 66 9.06 3.32 16.76
N ASP A 67 9.70 3.91 17.76
CA ASP A 67 10.78 4.88 17.58
C ASP A 67 11.99 4.29 16.86
N THR A 68 12.22 2.99 16.98
CA THR A 68 13.36 2.30 16.40
C THR A 68 13.05 1.69 15.04
N LEU A 69 11.80 1.74 14.61
CA LEU A 69 11.39 1.10 13.37
C LEU A 69 11.59 2.03 12.16
N ARG A 70 11.99 1.42 11.07
CA ARG A 70 12.22 2.09 9.79
C ARG A 70 11.61 1.25 8.68
N ILE A 71 11.12 1.90 7.64
CA ILE A 71 10.58 1.18 6.49
C ILE A 71 11.75 0.69 5.64
N LYS A 72 11.95 -0.63 5.63
CA LYS A 72 12.97 -1.25 4.80
C LYS A 72 12.50 -1.33 3.35
N GLU A 73 11.22 -1.68 3.16
CA GLU A 73 10.65 -1.90 1.85
C GLU A 73 9.16 -1.56 1.88
N ALA A 74 8.72 -0.84 0.85
CA ALA A 74 7.30 -0.60 0.61
C ALA A 74 7.06 -0.79 -0.88
N VAL A 75 6.21 -1.75 -1.24
CA VAL A 75 5.97 -2.11 -2.63
C VAL A 75 4.47 -2.22 -2.90
N ALA A 76 4.09 -1.89 -4.13
CA ALA A 76 2.75 -2.10 -4.64
C ALA A 76 2.85 -3.11 -5.78
N GLN A 77 2.09 -4.19 -5.67
CA GLN A 77 2.09 -5.28 -6.65
C GLN A 77 0.76 -5.33 -7.39
N THR A 78 0.81 -5.75 -8.66
CA THR A 78 -0.39 -5.94 -9.46
C THR A 78 -1.18 -7.14 -8.92
N ALA A 79 -2.48 -6.94 -8.73
CA ALA A 79 -3.39 -8.00 -8.34
C ALA A 79 -4.28 -8.39 -9.52
N THR A 80 -5.22 -9.31 -9.29
CA THR A 80 -6.16 -9.75 -10.31
C THR A 80 -7.00 -8.57 -10.82
N THR A 81 -7.00 -8.38 -12.13
CA THR A 81 -7.81 -7.36 -12.79
C THR A 81 -9.20 -7.90 -13.05
N LEU A 82 -10.21 -7.15 -12.65
CA LEU A 82 -11.61 -7.50 -12.94
C LEU A 82 -11.97 -6.95 -14.31
N LYS A 83 -12.35 -7.84 -15.23
CA LYS A 83 -12.73 -7.45 -16.58
C LYS A 83 -14.24 -7.21 -16.65
N ARG A 84 -14.63 -6.09 -17.23
CA ARG A 84 -16.02 -5.71 -17.42
C ARG A 84 -16.19 -5.22 -18.84
N PHE A 85 -17.44 -5.20 -19.34
CA PHE A 85 -17.75 -4.74 -20.68
C PHE A 85 -18.76 -3.59 -20.60
N THR A 86 -18.53 -2.58 -21.43
CA THR A 86 -19.46 -1.45 -21.59
C THR A 86 -20.02 -1.50 -23.00
N PRO A 87 -21.36 -1.42 -23.18
CA PRO A 87 -21.95 -1.31 -24.53
C PRO A 87 -21.44 -0.07 -25.23
N LYS A 88 -21.06 -0.23 -26.49
CA LYS A 88 -20.66 0.86 -27.37
C LYS A 88 -21.73 1.03 -28.47
N ALA A 89 -21.61 2.11 -29.25
CA ALA A 89 -22.53 2.36 -30.37
C ALA A 89 -22.55 1.17 -31.33
N ARG A 90 -23.69 0.96 -31.99
CA ARG A 90 -23.92 -0.09 -33.00
C ARG A 90 -23.79 -1.51 -32.44
N GLY A 91 -24.13 -1.71 -31.15
CA GLY A 91 -24.11 -3.02 -30.55
C GLY A 91 -22.75 -3.57 -30.20
N SER A 92 -21.67 -2.80 -30.39
CA SER A 92 -20.33 -3.20 -29.97
C SER A 92 -20.17 -3.09 -28.45
N ALA A 93 -19.29 -3.93 -27.89
CA ALA A 93 -18.94 -3.84 -26.47
C ALA A 93 -17.47 -3.50 -26.35
N GLY A 94 -17.12 -2.58 -25.43
CA GLY A 94 -15.74 -2.22 -25.13
C GLY A 94 -15.31 -2.76 -23.78
N PRO A 95 -14.06 -3.21 -23.62
CA PRO A 95 -13.57 -3.70 -22.35
C PRO A 95 -13.34 -2.58 -21.34
N ILE A 96 -13.66 -2.85 -20.08
CA ILE A 96 -13.32 -2.01 -18.93
C ILE A 96 -12.51 -2.86 -18.00
N LEU A 97 -11.32 -2.36 -17.60
CA LEU A 97 -10.45 -3.06 -16.68
C LEU A 97 -10.54 -2.40 -15.30
N LYS A 98 -11.07 -3.15 -14.33
CA LYS A 98 -11.11 -2.73 -12.93
C LYS A 98 -9.85 -3.26 -12.26
N ARG A 99 -8.82 -2.44 -12.17
CA ARG A 99 -7.51 -2.84 -11.68
C ARG A 99 -7.47 -2.86 -10.16
N ASN A 100 -6.79 -3.86 -9.63
CA ASN A 100 -6.54 -4.01 -8.20
C ASN A 100 -5.04 -4.08 -7.94
N CYS A 101 -4.63 -3.83 -6.71
CA CYS A 101 -3.24 -3.98 -6.30
C CYS A 101 -3.14 -4.52 -4.88
N HIS A 102 -1.93 -4.96 -4.53
CA HIS A 102 -1.57 -5.34 -3.16
C HIS A 102 -0.48 -4.39 -2.69
N VAL A 103 -0.51 -4.03 -1.42
CA VAL A 103 0.55 -3.22 -0.79
C VAL A 103 1.22 -4.06 0.28
N LYS A 104 2.55 -4.11 0.24
CA LYS A 104 3.37 -4.78 1.25
C LYS A 104 4.34 -3.77 1.84
N ILE A 105 4.39 -3.72 3.17
CA ILE A 105 5.35 -2.89 3.90
C ILE A 105 6.16 -3.79 4.82
N VAL A 106 7.48 -3.66 4.75
CA VAL A 106 8.42 -4.38 5.62
C VAL A 106 9.10 -3.35 6.52
N LEU A 107 9.03 -3.58 7.82
CA LEU A 107 9.68 -2.76 8.82
C LEU A 107 10.88 -3.50 9.41
N THR A 108 11.91 -2.73 9.78
CA THR A 108 13.10 -3.27 10.43
C THR A 108 13.54 -2.31 11.53
N ASP A 109 14.24 -2.84 12.52
CA ASP A 109 14.86 -2.05 13.58
C ASP A 109 16.37 -1.88 13.37
N GLU A 110 16.88 -2.36 12.27
CA GLU A 110 18.30 -2.26 11.92
C GLU A 110 18.70 -0.93 11.26
#